data_d3d2f00483aa4e0cd7d5e8e4ba61cbdd
#
_entry.id   d3d2f00483aa4e0cd7d5e8e4ba61cbdd
#
_cell.length_a   1.000
_cell.length_b   1.000
_cell.length_c   1.000
_cell.angle_alpha   90.00
_cell.angle_beta   90.00
_cell.angle_gamma   90.00
#
_symmetry.space_group_name_H-M   'P 1'
#
loop_
_entity.id
_entity.type
_entity.pdbx_description
1 polymer ?
#
loop_
_entity_poly.entity_id
_entity_poly.type
_entity_poly.pdbx_seq_one_letter_code
_entity_poly.pdbx_strand_id
1 'polypeptide(L)'
;MAQHSVEMILMRQLADYLSVPVVLMDTTGTVIFYNEPAEKILGVRFEETGPIDRKEADRLVELSDDPAAASCDAGHPLDIALGERRPAHSHRLMLRRTDRVRLQIEVTAFPLIGQEGKLLGAVAMFWERPGP
;
A
#
# COMPACT_ATOMS: atom_id res chain seq x y z
N MET A 1 13.36 -12.39 -16.71
CA MET A 1 12.41 -11.26 -16.63
C MET A 1 11.15 -11.71 -15.92
N ALA A 2 10.82 -11.04 -14.84
CA ALA A 2 9.61 -11.38 -14.11
C ALA A 2 8.38 -10.93 -14.89
N GLN A 3 7.48 -11.85 -15.16
CA GLN A 3 6.20 -11.52 -15.77
C GLN A 3 5.15 -11.50 -14.68
N HIS A 4 4.40 -10.42 -14.64
CA HIS A 4 3.27 -10.34 -13.71
C HIS A 4 2.11 -11.12 -14.32
N SER A 5 1.30 -11.71 -13.45
CA SER A 5 0.12 -12.44 -13.88
C SER A 5 -0.90 -11.51 -14.54
N VAL A 6 -1.83 -12.10 -15.28
CA VAL A 6 -2.93 -11.34 -15.89
C VAL A 6 -3.71 -10.59 -14.81
N GLU A 7 -3.91 -11.21 -13.66
CA GLU A 7 -4.65 -10.61 -12.56
C GLU A 7 -3.97 -9.32 -12.08
N MET A 8 -2.64 -9.32 -11.96
CA MET A 8 -1.90 -8.14 -11.55
C MET A 8 -1.96 -7.04 -12.61
N ILE A 9 -1.88 -7.41 -13.88
CA ILE A 9 -2.01 -6.44 -14.97
C ILE A 9 -3.39 -5.80 -14.97
N LEU A 10 -4.43 -6.60 -14.80
CA LEU A 10 -5.80 -6.10 -14.74
C LEU A 10 -6.00 -5.20 -13.52
N MET A 11 -5.42 -5.58 -12.39
CA MET A 11 -5.53 -4.77 -11.16
C MET A 11 -4.86 -3.42 -11.34
N ARG A 12 -3.72 -3.39 -12.01
CA ARG A 12 -3.04 -2.13 -12.32
C ARG A 12 -3.90 -1.24 -13.22
N GLN A 13 -4.52 -1.83 -14.24
CA GLN A 13 -5.43 -1.07 -15.11
C GLN A 13 -6.63 -0.54 -14.34
N LEU A 14 -7.20 -1.35 -13.47
CA LEU A 14 -8.31 -0.91 -12.63
C LEU A 14 -7.88 0.26 -11.73
N ALA A 15 -6.70 0.15 -11.13
CA ALA A 15 -6.19 1.20 -10.26
C ALA A 15 -6.06 2.55 -10.98
N ASP A 16 -5.72 2.51 -12.27
CA ASP A 16 -5.62 3.74 -13.06
C ASP A 16 -6.95 4.49 -13.20
N TYR A 17 -8.06 3.79 -13.06
CA TYR A 17 -9.39 4.39 -13.18
C TYR A 17 -10.02 4.76 -11.84
N LEU A 18 -9.41 4.33 -10.74
CA LEU A 18 -9.94 4.62 -9.42
C LEU A 18 -9.49 6.01 -8.96
N SER A 19 -10.39 6.70 -8.28
CA SER A 19 -10.10 8.00 -7.68
C SER A 19 -9.50 7.90 -6.28
N VAL A 20 -9.39 6.69 -5.76
CA VAL A 20 -8.84 6.40 -4.44
C VAL A 20 -7.36 6.04 -4.57
N PRO A 21 -6.48 6.52 -3.69
CA PRO A 21 -5.08 6.11 -3.71
C PRO A 21 -4.93 4.60 -3.53
N VAL A 22 -4.22 3.97 -4.46
CA VAL A 22 -4.04 2.51 -4.49
C VAL A 22 -2.56 2.20 -4.71
N VAL A 23 -2.06 1.23 -3.97
CA VAL A 23 -0.70 0.70 -4.07
C VAL A 23 -0.78 -0.79 -4.33
N LEU A 24 0.01 -1.27 -5.29
CA LEU A 24 0.15 -2.71 -5.57
C LEU A 24 1.52 -3.17 -5.12
N MET A 25 1.56 -4.30 -4.45
CA MET A 25 2.80 -4.90 -3.94
C MET A 25 2.87 -6.35 -4.40
N ASP A 26 4.06 -6.79 -4.82
CA ASP A 26 4.25 -8.20 -5.18
C ASP A 26 4.54 -9.04 -3.94
N THR A 27 4.75 -10.35 -4.14
CA THR A 27 4.96 -11.27 -3.02
C THR A 27 6.28 -11.06 -2.30
N THR A 28 7.22 -10.33 -2.89
CA THR A 28 8.50 -10.03 -2.25
C THR A 28 8.44 -8.79 -1.36
N GLY A 29 7.30 -8.10 -1.36
CA GLY A 29 7.16 -6.86 -0.61
C GLY A 29 7.58 -5.62 -1.38
N THR A 30 7.83 -5.75 -2.68
CA THR A 30 8.17 -4.63 -3.54
C THR A 30 6.90 -3.95 -4.05
N VAL A 31 6.84 -2.63 -3.92
CA VAL A 31 5.75 -1.85 -4.50
C VAL A 31 5.98 -1.78 -6.01
N ILE A 32 5.09 -2.38 -6.77
CA ILE A 32 5.24 -2.47 -8.22
C ILE A 32 4.43 -1.44 -8.98
N PHE A 33 3.53 -0.74 -8.30
CA PHE A 33 2.74 0.32 -8.91
C PHE A 33 1.96 1.09 -7.85
N TYR A 34 1.75 2.38 -8.08
CA TYR A 34 0.74 3.15 -7.38
C TYR A 34 0.13 4.17 -8.36
N ASN A 35 -1.16 4.46 -8.16
CA ASN A 35 -1.92 5.27 -9.12
C ASN A 35 -1.76 6.77 -8.89
N GLU A 36 -2.36 7.57 -9.76
CA GLU A 36 -2.23 9.03 -9.68
C GLU A 36 -2.73 9.61 -8.35
N PRO A 37 -3.89 9.21 -7.81
CA PRO A 37 -4.27 9.70 -6.48
C PRO A 37 -3.24 9.40 -5.40
N ALA A 38 -2.58 8.25 -5.47
CA ALA A 38 -1.50 7.92 -4.54
C ALA A 38 -0.28 8.83 -4.75
N GLU A 39 0.04 9.14 -6.00
CA GLU A 39 1.14 10.05 -6.33
C GLU A 39 0.95 11.42 -5.68
N LYS A 40 -0.28 11.90 -5.67
CA LYS A 40 -0.58 13.21 -5.06
C LYS A 40 -0.35 13.21 -3.55
N ILE A 41 -0.70 12.11 -2.89
CA ILE A 41 -0.48 12.00 -1.44
C ILE A 41 0.99 11.77 -1.12
N LEU A 42 1.66 10.91 -1.90
CA LEU A 42 3.09 10.60 -1.68
C LEU A 42 4.01 11.76 -2.03
N GLY A 43 3.59 12.62 -2.96
CA GLY A 43 4.39 13.74 -3.39
C GLY A 43 5.43 13.39 -4.44
N VAL A 44 5.36 12.21 -5.02
CA VAL A 44 6.30 11.76 -6.06
C VAL A 44 5.56 10.83 -7.02
N ARG A 45 5.89 10.94 -8.30
CA ARG A 45 5.25 10.13 -9.34
C ARG A 45 5.90 8.75 -9.41
N PHE A 46 5.10 7.75 -9.73
CA PHE A 46 5.63 6.40 -9.89
C PHE A 46 6.66 6.31 -11.02
N GLU A 47 6.48 7.09 -12.07
CA GLU A 47 7.46 7.15 -13.17
C GLU A 47 8.84 7.58 -12.67
N GLU A 48 8.89 8.41 -11.63
CA GLU A 48 10.15 8.88 -11.07
C GLU A 48 10.80 7.89 -10.13
N THR A 49 9.98 7.16 -9.34
CA THR A 49 10.53 6.22 -8.37
C THR A 49 10.79 4.86 -8.97
N GLY A 50 9.95 4.43 -9.93
CA GLY A 50 9.92 3.03 -10.33
C GLY A 50 9.49 2.14 -9.16
N PRO A 51 9.69 0.84 -9.28
CA PRO A 51 9.38 -0.08 -8.17
C PRO A 51 10.13 0.30 -6.90
N ILE A 52 9.45 0.23 -5.77
CA ILE A 52 9.99 0.62 -4.47
C ILE A 52 10.19 -0.64 -3.64
N ASP A 53 11.44 -0.91 -3.24
CA ASP A 53 11.72 -2.09 -2.45
C ASP A 53 11.19 -1.94 -1.03
N ARG A 54 11.22 -3.05 -0.28
CA ARG A 54 10.68 -3.11 1.07
C ARG A 54 11.32 -2.10 2.01
N LYS A 55 12.62 -1.92 1.92
CA LYS A 55 13.32 -0.99 2.81
C LYS A 55 12.90 0.44 2.58
N GLU A 56 12.78 0.82 1.33
CA GLU A 56 12.36 2.17 0.98
C GLU A 56 10.90 2.41 1.35
N ALA A 57 10.04 1.42 1.13
CA ALA A 57 8.64 1.51 1.50
C ALA A 57 8.47 1.69 3.00
N ASP A 58 9.27 0.98 3.79
CA ASP A 58 9.24 1.09 5.26
C ASP A 58 9.66 2.48 5.75
N ARG A 59 10.49 3.16 4.99
CA ARG A 59 10.86 4.54 5.33
C ARG A 59 9.75 5.54 5.06
N LEU A 60 8.91 5.24 4.07
CA LEU A 60 7.82 6.13 3.70
C LEU A 60 6.62 6.02 4.62
N VAL A 61 6.35 4.82 5.14
CA VAL A 61 5.18 4.58 5.98
C VAL A 61 5.62 3.97 7.30
N GLU A 62 5.36 4.67 8.39
CA GLU A 62 5.75 4.26 9.73
C GLU A 62 4.51 4.02 10.59
N LEU A 63 4.64 3.13 11.58
CA LEU A 63 3.59 2.93 12.57
C LEU A 63 3.56 4.13 13.52
N SER A 64 2.37 4.62 13.80
CA SER A 64 2.17 5.70 14.75
C SER A 64 2.09 5.15 16.17
N ASP A 65 2.57 5.92 17.14
CA ASP A 65 2.47 5.59 18.57
C ASP A 65 1.15 6.05 19.19
N ASP A 66 0.19 6.46 18.37
CA ASP A 66 -1.08 6.98 18.85
C ASP A 66 -1.89 5.91 19.60
N PRO A 67 -2.11 6.04 20.91
CA PRO A 67 -2.87 5.05 21.68
C PRO A 67 -4.34 4.96 21.26
N ALA A 68 -4.88 5.96 20.59
CA ALA A 68 -6.26 5.92 20.12
C ALA A 68 -6.47 4.90 19.01
N ALA A 69 -5.41 4.36 18.46
CA ALA A 69 -5.46 3.38 17.36
C ALA A 69 -5.38 1.94 17.85
N ALA A 70 -5.59 1.69 19.14
CA ALA A 70 -5.42 0.36 19.72
C ALA A 70 -6.38 -0.70 19.17
N SER A 71 -7.46 -0.29 18.51
CA SER A 71 -8.41 -1.22 17.92
C SER A 71 -8.01 -1.72 16.55
N CYS A 72 -6.90 -1.25 15.99
CA CYS A 72 -6.43 -1.66 14.68
C CYS A 72 -5.64 -2.95 14.74
N ASP A 73 -5.49 -3.60 13.59
CA ASP A 73 -4.53 -4.69 13.47
C ASP A 73 -3.14 -4.20 13.85
N ALA A 74 -2.40 -5.04 14.56
CA ALA A 74 -1.02 -4.73 14.89
C ALA A 74 -0.13 -4.95 13.65
N GLY A 75 0.78 -4.02 13.41
CA GLY A 75 1.68 -4.11 12.27
C GLY A 75 1.15 -3.45 11.02
N HIS A 76 1.90 -3.59 9.95
CA HIS A 76 1.58 -2.96 8.67
C HIS A 76 0.56 -3.80 7.90
N PRO A 77 -0.56 -3.20 7.44
CA PRO A 77 -1.60 -3.97 6.76
C PRO A 77 -1.13 -4.78 5.55
N LEU A 78 -0.20 -4.24 4.76
CA LEU A 78 0.33 -4.97 3.60
C LEU A 78 1.08 -6.23 4.03
N ASP A 79 1.82 -6.17 5.13
CA ASP A 79 2.53 -7.35 5.66
C ASP A 79 1.56 -8.40 6.14
N ILE A 80 0.47 -8.00 6.77
CA ILE A 80 -0.55 -8.93 7.22
C ILE A 80 -1.23 -9.57 6.02
N ALA A 81 -1.56 -8.78 5.01
CA ALA A 81 -2.20 -9.31 3.80
C ALA A 81 -1.30 -10.33 3.10
N LEU A 82 0.00 -10.04 2.99
CA LEU A 82 0.94 -10.96 2.35
C LEU A 82 1.23 -12.20 3.21
N GLY A 83 1.43 -12.01 4.50
CA GLY A 83 1.87 -13.09 5.38
C GLY A 83 0.73 -13.97 5.85
N GLU A 84 -0.41 -13.39 6.15
CA GLU A 84 -1.55 -14.12 6.71
C GLU A 84 -2.66 -14.34 5.70
N ARG A 85 -2.53 -13.81 4.49
CA ARG A 85 -3.50 -13.95 3.40
C ARG A 85 -4.91 -13.52 3.79
N ARG A 86 -5.02 -12.46 4.56
CA ARG A 86 -6.31 -11.91 4.97
C ARG A 86 -6.30 -10.39 4.85
N PRO A 87 -7.48 -9.78 4.71
CA PRO A 87 -7.56 -8.31 4.75
C PRO A 87 -7.11 -7.78 6.11
N ALA A 88 -6.53 -6.59 6.08
CA ALA A 88 -6.10 -5.91 7.29
C ALA A 88 -6.34 -4.41 7.15
N HIS A 89 -6.55 -3.76 8.28
CA HIS A 89 -6.86 -2.34 8.32
C HIS A 89 -6.08 -1.69 9.46
N SER A 90 -5.57 -0.49 9.23
CA SER A 90 -4.91 0.27 10.27
C SER A 90 -5.10 1.76 10.04
N HIS A 91 -5.34 2.50 11.14
CA HIS A 91 -5.26 3.96 11.14
C HIS A 91 -4.11 4.45 12.04
N ARG A 92 -3.13 3.57 12.28
CA ARG A 92 -1.95 3.87 13.08
C ARG A 92 -0.72 4.21 12.23
N LEU A 93 -0.94 4.60 10.98
CA LEU A 93 0.16 4.80 10.05
C LEU A 93 0.42 6.27 9.81
N MET A 94 1.68 6.61 9.69
CA MET A 94 2.16 7.94 9.39
C MET A 94 2.95 7.86 8.08
N LEU A 95 2.50 8.63 7.09
CA LEU A 95 3.20 8.72 5.82
C LEU A 95 4.19 9.88 5.87
N ARG A 96 5.42 9.60 5.47
CA ARG A 96 6.44 10.64 5.31
C ARG A 96 6.53 11.01 3.83
N ARG A 97 6.05 12.19 3.49
CA ARG A 97 6.12 12.66 2.10
C ARG A 97 7.54 13.06 1.74
N THR A 98 7.78 13.18 0.42
CA THR A 98 9.10 13.60 -0.07
C THR A 98 9.46 15.02 0.35
N ASP A 99 8.48 15.86 0.65
CA ASP A 99 8.70 17.24 1.14
C ASP A 99 8.83 17.30 2.67
N ARG A 100 9.00 16.15 3.32
CA ARG A 100 9.14 16.00 4.76
C ARG A 100 7.88 16.28 5.56
N VAL A 101 6.76 16.51 4.91
CA VAL A 101 5.48 16.63 5.59
C VAL A 101 5.04 15.23 6.02
N ARG A 102 4.55 15.13 7.25
CA ARG A 102 4.04 13.86 7.80
C ARG A 102 2.52 13.91 7.81
N LEU A 103 1.92 12.88 7.26
CA LEU A 103 0.46 12.76 7.18
C LEU A 103 0.01 11.51 7.92
N GLN A 104 -1.05 11.66 8.71
CA GLN A 104 -1.71 10.48 9.28
C GLN A 104 -2.59 9.88 8.21
N ILE A 105 -2.44 8.57 8.00
CA ILE A 105 -3.19 7.88 6.97
C ILE A 105 -3.90 6.66 7.52
N GLU A 106 -4.98 6.30 6.86
CA GLU A 106 -5.67 5.04 7.05
C GLU A 106 -5.38 4.15 5.87
N VAL A 107 -5.12 2.87 6.14
CA VAL A 107 -4.78 1.90 5.09
C VAL A 107 -5.65 0.67 5.26
N THR A 108 -6.25 0.22 4.17
CA THR A 108 -6.89 -1.09 4.08
C THR A 108 -6.15 -1.88 3.03
N ALA A 109 -5.65 -3.05 3.39
CA ALA A 109 -4.93 -3.91 2.47
C ALA A 109 -5.61 -5.27 2.40
N PHE A 110 -5.49 -5.91 1.24
CA PHE A 110 -6.01 -7.26 1.07
C PHE A 110 -5.11 -8.02 0.11
N PRO A 111 -5.06 -9.35 0.27
CA PRO A 111 -4.23 -10.18 -0.61
C PRO A 111 -4.89 -10.33 -1.98
N LEU A 112 -4.06 -10.43 -3.01
CA LEU A 112 -4.50 -10.84 -4.34
C LEU A 112 -4.23 -12.31 -4.50
N ILE A 113 -5.30 -13.09 -4.57
CA ILE A 113 -5.22 -14.54 -4.69
C ILE A 113 -5.68 -14.91 -6.11
N GLY A 114 -4.80 -15.51 -6.85
CA GLY A 114 -5.08 -15.95 -8.22
C GLY A 114 -5.62 -17.36 -8.28
N GLN A 115 -5.47 -17.98 -9.43
CA GLN A 115 -5.94 -19.35 -9.65
C GLN A 115 -5.22 -20.32 -8.70
N GLU A 116 -5.95 -21.35 -8.31
CA GLU A 116 -5.45 -22.43 -7.43
C GLU A 116 -4.98 -21.91 -6.06
N GLY A 117 -5.51 -20.78 -5.63
CA GLY A 117 -5.15 -20.21 -4.34
C GLY A 117 -3.76 -19.58 -4.29
N LYS A 118 -3.15 -19.33 -5.44
CA LYS A 118 -1.81 -18.77 -5.49
C LYS A 118 -1.81 -17.30 -5.08
N LEU A 119 -0.97 -16.95 -4.12
CA LEU A 119 -0.80 -15.55 -3.72
C LEU A 119 0.00 -14.81 -4.81
N LEU A 120 -0.56 -13.72 -5.31
CA LEU A 120 0.06 -12.91 -6.37
C LEU A 120 0.68 -11.64 -5.83
N GLY A 121 0.20 -11.17 -4.70
CA GLY A 121 0.66 -9.93 -4.10
C GLY A 121 -0.40 -9.37 -3.18
N ALA A 122 -0.38 -8.07 -2.98
CA ALA A 122 -1.36 -7.39 -2.14
C ALA A 122 -1.70 -6.03 -2.71
N VAL A 123 -2.89 -5.56 -2.39
CA VAL A 123 -3.38 -4.24 -2.76
C VAL A 123 -3.65 -3.47 -1.49
N ALA A 124 -3.23 -2.21 -1.44
CA ALA A 124 -3.61 -1.31 -0.38
C ALA A 124 -4.32 -0.11 -0.95
N MET A 125 -5.42 0.25 -0.32
CA MET A 125 -6.06 1.54 -0.52
C MET A 125 -5.78 2.37 0.71
N PHE A 126 -5.47 3.64 0.53
CA PHE A 126 -5.18 4.49 1.66
C PHE A 126 -5.71 5.90 1.43
N TRP A 127 -5.88 6.63 2.52
CA TRP A 127 -6.33 8.01 2.46
C TRP A 127 -5.86 8.73 3.69
N GLU A 128 -5.78 10.04 3.57
CA GLU A 128 -5.36 10.89 4.68
C GLU A 128 -6.49 10.94 5.72
N ARG A 129 -6.13 10.78 6.98
CA ARG A 129 -7.08 10.95 8.06
C ARG A 129 -7.28 12.44 8.32
N PRO A 130 -8.51 12.88 8.53
CA PRO A 130 -8.75 14.26 8.95
C PRO A 130 -8.02 14.53 10.26
N GLY A 131 -7.43 15.73 10.37
CA GLY A 131 -6.79 16.14 11.60
C GLY A 131 -7.77 16.23 12.75
N PRO A 132 -7.28 16.25 13.99
CA PRO A 132 -8.14 16.39 15.17
C PRO A 132 -8.86 17.71 15.21
#